data_9426c3a8d942e77e9f38c59c3019de2f
#
_entry.id   9426c3a8d942e77e9f38c59c3019de2f
#
_cell.length_a   1.000
_cell.length_b   1.000
_cell.length_c   1.000
_cell.angle_alpha   90.00
_cell.angle_beta   90.00
_cell.angle_gamma   90.00
#
_symmetry.space_group_name_H-M   'P 1'
#
loop_
_entity.id
_entity.type
_entity.pdbx_description
1 polymer ?
#
loop_
_entity_poly.entity_id
_entity_poly.type
_entity_poly.pdbx_seq_one_letter_code
_entity_poly.pdbx_strand_id
1 'polypeptide(L)'
;GYYAAQSLFGSEKKINITMFDRLPTPYGLVRGGVAPDHQKIKNVIRVYEKISISPGFQFIGNVLVGKDISIDDLRNNFHATIFACGAETDRKLGIPGEDLQGSHTATAFVGWYNGHPDYRDLSFDLSQEIAVVVGQGNVAADVSRILSKTADELKQTDIADHALQQLAESKIKEIHVIGRRGPVQAKFTPEELKEFGELEDCNPVVDSSTLQLNEASQKELESPEGRTNVKNFEVFKDFANRDLTKKNRSCFFRFLEGPIELMGTERLEGILLAKNSLSGDPFKQRAEKTGETVEQKCGILFRSIGYNGIPIEGVPFDEKEGIFPNDKGRLLDNGSVVNGVYVTGWIKRGPSGIIGTNKPDSVETVNCLLEDIEKIDGEKSGNSGIMKILSEKQTRAVNYDGWKKIDEAEVKRGEPKGKPREKFTRIEEMLDIIK
;
A
#
# COMPACT_ATOMS: atom_id res chain seq x y z
N GLY A 1 13.09 2.73 -3.46
CA GLY A 1 14.38 2.17 -3.96
C GLY A 1 14.63 2.55 -5.40
N TYR A 2 13.81 2.16 -6.37
CA TYR A 2 14.09 2.38 -7.81
C TYR A 2 14.23 3.86 -8.20
N TYR A 3 13.43 4.77 -7.64
CA TYR A 3 13.59 6.21 -7.92
C TYR A 3 14.89 6.77 -7.32
N ALA A 4 15.33 6.25 -6.16
CA ALA A 4 16.64 6.61 -5.61
C ALA A 4 17.76 6.09 -6.52
N ALA A 5 17.68 4.84 -6.98
CA ALA A 5 18.63 4.28 -7.94
C ALA A 5 18.67 5.09 -9.25
N GLN A 6 17.51 5.47 -9.79
CA GLN A 6 17.42 6.34 -10.97
C GLN A 6 18.11 7.69 -10.74
N SER A 7 17.90 8.31 -9.58
CA SER A 7 18.53 9.60 -9.25
C SER A 7 20.04 9.48 -9.09
N LEU A 8 20.52 8.41 -8.45
CA LEU A 8 21.96 8.11 -8.29
C LEU A 8 22.65 7.91 -9.64
N PHE A 9 22.07 7.12 -10.55
CA PHE A 9 22.61 6.92 -11.89
C PHE A 9 22.56 8.19 -12.78
N GLY A 10 21.68 9.12 -12.46
CA GLY A 10 21.62 10.44 -13.11
C GLY A 10 22.69 11.43 -12.62
N SER A 11 23.45 11.08 -11.58
CA SER A 11 24.54 11.93 -11.07
C SER A 11 25.82 11.76 -11.90
N GLU A 12 26.76 12.69 -11.76
CA GLU A 12 28.07 12.64 -12.42
C GLU A 12 29.03 11.62 -11.77
N LYS A 13 28.65 11.04 -10.63
CA LYS A 13 29.49 10.08 -9.88
C LYS A 13 29.35 8.68 -10.45
N LYS A 14 30.46 7.94 -10.52
CA LYS A 14 30.44 6.49 -10.84
C LYS A 14 29.96 5.73 -9.60
N ILE A 15 28.77 5.17 -9.66
CA ILE A 15 28.10 4.52 -8.53
C ILE A 15 27.76 3.08 -8.89
N ASN A 16 28.02 2.17 -7.96
CA ASN A 16 27.49 0.81 -7.97
C ASN A 16 26.37 0.69 -6.94
N ILE A 17 25.25 0.10 -7.32
CA ILE A 17 24.06 -0.05 -6.48
C ILE A 17 23.76 -1.52 -6.28
N THR A 18 23.63 -1.97 -5.04
CA THR A 18 23.07 -3.28 -4.69
C THR A 18 21.74 -3.05 -4.01
N MET A 19 20.66 -3.57 -4.59
CA MET A 19 19.31 -3.49 -4.04
C MET A 19 18.93 -4.83 -3.41
N PHE A 20 18.63 -4.81 -2.11
CA PHE A 20 18.14 -5.97 -1.38
C PHE A 20 16.63 -5.95 -1.28
N ASP A 21 16.01 -7.12 -1.36
CA ASP A 21 14.59 -7.33 -1.05
C ASP A 21 14.43 -8.63 -0.27
N ARG A 22 13.54 -8.63 0.74
CA ARG A 22 13.26 -9.84 1.52
C ARG A 22 12.51 -10.91 0.72
N LEU A 23 11.84 -10.50 -0.35
CA LEU A 23 11.20 -11.42 -1.29
C LEU A 23 12.15 -11.80 -2.43
N PRO A 24 11.99 -12.98 -3.03
CA PRO A 24 12.74 -13.36 -4.25
C PRO A 24 12.46 -12.43 -5.43
N THR A 25 11.43 -11.60 -5.34
CA THR A 25 10.89 -10.79 -6.44
C THR A 25 11.03 -9.30 -6.13
N PRO A 26 11.47 -8.46 -7.11
CA PRO A 26 11.55 -7.02 -6.94
C PRO A 26 10.21 -6.32 -7.08
N TYR A 27 10.24 -4.99 -7.04
CA TYR A 27 9.17 -4.06 -7.36
C TYR A 27 8.17 -3.77 -6.22
N GLY A 28 8.29 -4.43 -5.06
CA GLY A 28 7.54 -4.12 -3.84
C GLY A 28 6.04 -3.96 -4.10
N LEU A 29 5.46 -2.84 -3.66
CA LEU A 29 4.01 -2.59 -3.79
C LEU A 29 3.50 -2.51 -5.24
N VAL A 30 4.33 -2.21 -6.23
CA VAL A 30 3.86 -2.21 -7.63
C VAL A 30 3.46 -3.63 -8.04
N ARG A 31 4.20 -4.64 -7.54
CA ARG A 31 3.87 -6.05 -7.76
C ARG A 31 2.83 -6.57 -6.76
N GLY A 32 3.01 -6.29 -5.47
CA GLY A 32 2.29 -6.94 -4.37
C GLY A 32 1.18 -6.10 -3.74
N GLY A 33 1.01 -4.83 -4.12
CA GLY A 33 0.06 -3.92 -3.48
C GLY A 33 -0.87 -3.18 -4.44
N VAL A 34 -0.43 -2.86 -5.67
CA VAL A 34 -1.32 -2.27 -6.68
C VAL A 34 -2.38 -3.29 -7.07
N ALA A 35 -3.65 -2.86 -7.09
CA ALA A 35 -4.78 -3.72 -7.36
C ALA A 35 -4.63 -4.49 -8.70
N PRO A 36 -5.10 -5.74 -8.78
CA PRO A 36 -4.90 -6.61 -9.94
C PRO A 36 -5.57 -6.09 -11.21
N ASP A 37 -6.60 -5.28 -11.10
CA ASP A 37 -7.32 -4.63 -12.20
C ASP A 37 -6.65 -3.33 -12.69
N HIS A 38 -5.65 -2.81 -11.98
CA HIS A 38 -4.90 -1.60 -12.34
C HIS A 38 -3.61 -1.87 -13.13
N GLN A 39 -3.70 -2.66 -14.21
CA GLN A 39 -2.54 -3.03 -15.03
C GLN A 39 -1.80 -1.82 -15.63
N LYS A 40 -2.52 -0.72 -15.94
CA LYS A 40 -1.90 0.52 -16.46
C LYS A 40 -0.92 1.14 -15.45
N ILE A 41 -1.25 1.12 -14.16
CA ILE A 41 -0.39 1.65 -13.10
C ILE A 41 0.87 0.78 -12.97
N LYS A 42 0.75 -0.53 -13.14
CA LYS A 42 1.88 -1.47 -13.10
C LYS A 42 2.89 -1.28 -14.23
N ASN A 43 2.55 -0.55 -15.31
CA ASN A 43 3.49 -0.22 -16.39
C ASN A 43 4.74 0.56 -15.94
N VAL A 44 4.75 1.15 -14.74
CA VAL A 44 5.96 1.75 -14.14
C VAL A 44 7.09 0.73 -13.98
N ILE A 45 6.78 -0.55 -13.91
CA ILE A 45 7.76 -1.65 -13.89
C ILE A 45 8.73 -1.57 -15.08
N ARG A 46 8.29 -1.11 -16.25
CA ARG A 46 9.17 -0.92 -17.42
C ARG A 46 10.33 0.06 -17.16
N VAL A 47 10.11 1.04 -16.30
CA VAL A 47 11.18 1.97 -15.86
C VAL A 47 12.12 1.25 -14.89
N TYR A 48 11.58 0.47 -13.97
CA TYR A 48 12.37 -0.29 -12.99
C TYR A 48 13.21 -1.38 -13.67
N GLU A 49 12.70 -2.07 -14.70
CA GLU A 49 13.45 -3.03 -15.50
C GLU A 49 14.67 -2.40 -16.16
N LYS A 50 14.51 -1.21 -16.77
CA LYS A 50 15.65 -0.48 -17.36
C LYS A 50 16.74 -0.17 -16.32
N ILE A 51 16.35 0.17 -15.10
CA ILE A 51 17.30 0.42 -14.01
C ILE A 51 17.96 -0.90 -13.61
N SER A 52 17.19 -1.98 -13.50
CA SER A 52 17.69 -3.30 -13.06
C SER A 52 18.74 -3.91 -13.99
N ILE A 53 18.74 -3.55 -15.28
CA ILE A 53 19.73 -3.99 -16.26
C ILE A 53 20.85 -2.97 -16.52
N SER A 54 20.83 -1.82 -15.82
CA SER A 54 21.87 -0.79 -15.99
C SER A 54 23.22 -1.28 -15.46
N PRO A 55 24.34 -0.95 -16.14
CA PRO A 55 25.67 -1.26 -15.62
C PRO A 55 25.86 -0.69 -14.21
N GLY A 56 26.37 -1.51 -13.31
CA GLY A 56 26.57 -1.13 -11.90
C GLY A 56 25.35 -1.34 -11.01
N PHE A 57 24.21 -1.84 -11.53
CA PHE A 57 23.08 -2.25 -10.70
C PHE A 57 23.09 -3.76 -10.43
N GLN A 58 22.77 -4.14 -9.20
CA GLN A 58 22.59 -5.54 -8.78
C GLN A 58 21.34 -5.65 -7.91
N PHE A 59 20.51 -6.65 -8.20
CA PHE A 59 19.38 -7.04 -7.36
C PHE A 59 19.74 -8.32 -6.60
N ILE A 60 19.41 -8.35 -5.30
CA ILE A 60 19.56 -9.51 -4.44
C ILE A 60 18.27 -9.68 -3.62
N GLY A 61 17.42 -10.56 -4.10
CA GLY A 61 16.16 -10.95 -3.42
C GLY A 61 16.35 -12.13 -2.47
N ASN A 62 15.30 -12.40 -1.70
CA ASN A 62 15.27 -13.41 -0.66
C ASN A 62 16.31 -13.17 0.45
N VAL A 63 16.54 -11.90 0.78
CA VAL A 63 17.48 -11.48 1.84
C VAL A 63 16.81 -10.47 2.77
N LEU A 64 16.61 -10.87 4.00
CA LEU A 64 16.00 -10.04 5.05
C LEU A 64 17.08 -9.27 5.82
N VAL A 65 17.14 -7.96 5.60
CA VAL A 65 18.00 -7.04 6.37
C VAL A 65 17.54 -7.02 7.83
N GLY A 66 18.48 -7.10 8.74
CA GLY A 66 18.25 -7.27 10.18
C GLY A 66 18.33 -8.74 10.64
N LYS A 67 18.20 -9.72 9.73
CA LYS A 67 18.30 -11.15 10.04
C LYS A 67 19.41 -11.84 9.24
N ASP A 68 19.31 -11.84 7.89
CA ASP A 68 20.30 -12.50 7.04
C ASP A 68 21.58 -11.67 6.91
N ILE A 69 21.44 -10.36 6.85
CA ILE A 69 22.53 -9.37 6.92
C ILE A 69 22.18 -8.30 7.94
N SER A 70 23.15 -7.92 8.77
CA SER A 70 22.98 -6.87 9.77
C SER A 70 23.21 -5.47 9.18
N ILE A 71 22.84 -4.45 9.94
CA ILE A 71 23.16 -3.06 9.59
C ILE A 71 24.66 -2.82 9.58
N ASP A 72 25.39 -3.46 10.50
CA ASP A 72 26.85 -3.35 10.54
C ASP A 72 27.49 -4.04 9.32
N ASP A 73 26.94 -5.16 8.85
CA ASP A 73 27.38 -5.78 7.59
C ASP A 73 27.22 -4.81 6.41
N LEU A 74 26.09 -4.09 6.34
CA LEU A 74 25.87 -3.08 5.31
C LEU A 74 26.86 -1.92 5.43
N ARG A 75 27.05 -1.35 6.62
CA ARG A 75 27.98 -0.23 6.88
C ARG A 75 29.44 -0.59 6.62
N ASN A 76 29.81 -1.83 6.89
CA ASN A 76 31.17 -2.32 6.67
C ASN A 76 31.48 -2.56 5.18
N ASN A 77 30.46 -2.94 4.38
CA ASN A 77 30.63 -3.30 2.98
C ASN A 77 30.24 -2.20 1.99
N PHE A 78 29.40 -1.23 2.34
CA PHE A 78 28.98 -0.15 1.47
C PHE A 78 29.30 1.23 2.04
N HIS A 79 29.56 2.20 1.17
CA HIS A 79 29.76 3.59 1.57
C HIS A 79 28.47 4.21 2.11
N ALA A 80 27.32 3.88 1.52
CA ALA A 80 26.03 4.37 1.97
C ALA A 80 24.94 3.31 1.84
N THR A 81 23.95 3.37 2.74
CA THR A 81 22.75 2.53 2.73
C THR A 81 21.51 3.43 2.68
N ILE A 82 20.59 3.16 1.76
CA ILE A 82 19.29 3.85 1.69
C ILE A 82 18.19 2.86 2.01
N PHE A 83 17.47 3.07 3.11
CA PHE A 83 16.27 2.31 3.42
C PHE A 83 15.09 2.82 2.60
N ALA A 84 14.45 1.91 1.85
CA ALA A 84 13.28 2.16 1.02
C ALA A 84 12.23 1.05 1.22
N CYS A 85 12.14 0.49 2.43
CA CYS A 85 11.32 -0.67 2.77
C CYS A 85 9.82 -0.39 2.85
N GLY A 86 9.40 0.88 2.76
CA GLY A 86 7.98 1.24 2.75
C GLY A 86 7.33 1.21 4.13
N ALA A 87 6.07 0.77 4.19
CA ALA A 87 5.28 0.62 5.41
C ALA A 87 4.42 -0.63 5.24
N GLU A 88 4.60 -1.63 6.08
CA GLU A 88 4.06 -2.99 5.90
C GLU A 88 2.96 -3.35 6.89
N THR A 89 2.70 -2.52 7.91
CA THR A 89 1.65 -2.76 8.90
C THR A 89 0.58 -1.69 8.85
N ASP A 90 -0.59 -1.97 9.42
CA ASP A 90 -1.71 -1.04 9.45
C ASP A 90 -1.81 -0.34 10.82
N ARG A 91 -2.29 0.90 10.80
CA ARG A 91 -2.67 1.62 12.02
C ARG A 91 -3.86 0.94 12.68
N LYS A 92 -3.85 0.93 14.01
CA LYS A 92 -5.01 0.45 14.79
C LYS A 92 -6.07 1.54 14.94
N LEU A 93 -7.34 1.11 15.00
CA LEU A 93 -8.46 2.00 15.36
C LEU A 93 -8.39 2.42 16.84
N GLY A 94 -7.88 1.54 17.70
CA GLY A 94 -7.78 1.75 19.13
C GLY A 94 -9.16 1.79 19.81
N ILE A 95 -10.11 0.99 19.33
CA ILE A 95 -11.47 0.91 19.83
C ILE A 95 -11.77 -0.50 20.37
N PRO A 96 -12.77 -0.65 21.28
CA PRO A 96 -13.24 -1.96 21.73
C PRO A 96 -13.64 -2.85 20.56
N GLY A 97 -13.33 -4.14 20.66
CA GLY A 97 -13.69 -5.15 19.65
C GLY A 97 -12.82 -5.16 18.40
N GLU A 98 -11.76 -4.33 18.31
CA GLU A 98 -10.93 -4.23 17.10
C GLU A 98 -10.33 -5.56 16.64
N ASP A 99 -10.06 -6.47 17.57
CA ASP A 99 -9.41 -7.74 17.30
C ASP A 99 -10.42 -8.93 17.18
N LEU A 100 -11.74 -8.67 17.08
CA LEU A 100 -12.75 -9.68 16.83
C LEU A 100 -12.51 -10.42 15.50
N GLN A 101 -12.83 -11.72 15.46
CA GLN A 101 -12.78 -12.48 14.22
C GLN A 101 -13.71 -11.86 13.16
N GLY A 102 -13.20 -11.57 11.97
CA GLY A 102 -13.90 -10.82 10.93
C GLY A 102 -13.47 -9.36 10.81
N SER A 103 -12.68 -8.85 11.77
CA SER A 103 -12.01 -7.56 11.65
C SER A 103 -10.61 -7.73 11.07
N HIS A 104 -10.40 -7.25 9.86
CA HIS A 104 -9.17 -7.41 9.09
C HIS A 104 -8.51 -6.08 8.80
N THR A 105 -7.23 -6.11 8.41
CA THR A 105 -6.55 -4.95 7.85
C THR A 105 -6.69 -4.95 6.32
N ALA A 106 -6.72 -3.76 5.73
CA ALA A 106 -6.74 -3.62 4.27
C ALA A 106 -5.46 -4.22 3.66
N THR A 107 -4.30 -4.04 4.29
CA THR A 107 -3.02 -4.61 3.84
C THR A 107 -3.07 -6.13 3.71
N ALA A 108 -3.67 -6.82 4.68
CA ALA A 108 -3.80 -8.28 4.65
C ALA A 108 -4.65 -8.73 3.45
N PHE A 109 -5.78 -8.08 3.20
CA PHE A 109 -6.64 -8.41 2.07
C PHE A 109 -6.01 -8.06 0.72
N VAL A 110 -5.35 -6.88 0.62
CA VAL A 110 -4.61 -6.45 -0.57
C VAL A 110 -3.47 -7.41 -0.88
N GLY A 111 -2.67 -7.80 0.10
CA GLY A 111 -1.61 -8.80 -0.06
C GLY A 111 -2.15 -10.16 -0.48
N TRP A 112 -3.24 -10.59 0.12
CA TRP A 112 -3.89 -11.87 -0.17
C TRP A 112 -4.38 -11.97 -1.63
N TYR A 113 -5.15 -10.99 -2.11
CA TYR A 113 -5.63 -11.05 -3.49
C TYR A 113 -4.53 -10.79 -4.53
N ASN A 114 -3.45 -10.13 -4.14
CA ASN A 114 -2.27 -9.96 -4.99
C ASN A 114 -1.31 -11.17 -4.95
N GLY A 115 -1.57 -12.19 -4.14
CA GLY A 115 -0.75 -13.39 -4.03
C GLY A 115 0.59 -13.16 -3.33
N HIS A 116 0.63 -12.21 -2.38
CA HIS A 116 1.81 -11.96 -1.57
C HIS A 116 2.06 -13.14 -0.60
N PRO A 117 3.29 -13.69 -0.52
CA PRO A 117 3.56 -14.91 0.26
C PRO A 117 3.11 -14.85 1.72
N ASP A 118 3.31 -13.73 2.40
CA ASP A 118 2.99 -13.57 3.82
C ASP A 118 1.48 -13.62 4.11
N TYR A 119 0.64 -13.36 3.10
CA TYR A 119 -0.82 -13.30 3.26
C TYR A 119 -1.54 -14.45 2.57
N ARG A 120 -0.80 -15.36 1.89
CA ARG A 120 -1.35 -16.43 1.07
C ARG A 120 -2.32 -17.34 1.82
N ASP A 121 -2.00 -17.66 3.07
CA ASP A 121 -2.74 -18.62 3.88
C ASP A 121 -3.82 -17.98 4.77
N LEU A 122 -4.07 -16.66 4.59
CA LEU A 122 -5.18 -15.99 5.26
C LEU A 122 -6.52 -16.44 4.68
N SER A 123 -7.53 -16.38 5.54
CA SER A 123 -8.93 -16.68 5.17
C SER A 123 -9.82 -15.48 5.51
N PHE A 124 -10.70 -15.14 4.59
CA PHE A 124 -11.69 -14.07 4.75
C PHE A 124 -13.09 -14.66 4.60
N ASP A 125 -13.97 -14.46 5.58
CA ASP A 125 -15.34 -14.97 5.53
C ASP A 125 -16.21 -14.14 4.58
N LEU A 126 -16.10 -14.40 3.29
CA LEU A 126 -16.89 -13.74 2.24
C LEU A 126 -18.31 -14.31 2.10
N SER A 127 -18.74 -15.20 3.00
CA SER A 127 -20.14 -15.66 3.08
C SER A 127 -21.07 -14.66 3.74
N GLN A 128 -20.51 -13.59 4.31
CA GLN A 128 -21.25 -12.45 4.88
C GLN A 128 -21.92 -11.64 3.78
N GLU A 129 -23.11 -11.09 4.03
CA GLU A 129 -23.81 -10.25 3.05
C GLU A 129 -23.35 -8.80 3.07
N ILE A 130 -22.81 -8.32 4.22
CA ILE A 130 -22.43 -6.92 4.44
C ILE A 130 -20.96 -6.85 4.83
N ALA A 131 -20.20 -6.10 4.04
CA ALA A 131 -18.81 -5.74 4.34
C ALA A 131 -18.69 -4.26 4.68
N VAL A 132 -17.82 -3.93 5.64
CA VAL A 132 -17.49 -2.55 5.99
C VAL A 132 -16.02 -2.28 5.66
N VAL A 133 -15.74 -1.14 5.04
CA VAL A 133 -14.39 -0.63 4.80
C VAL A 133 -14.25 0.71 5.52
N VAL A 134 -13.39 0.76 6.54
CA VAL A 134 -13.15 1.97 7.32
C VAL A 134 -11.98 2.74 6.71
N GLY A 135 -12.28 3.86 6.09
CA GLY A 135 -11.31 4.73 5.40
C GLY A 135 -11.83 5.21 4.05
N GLN A 136 -11.31 6.35 3.59
CA GLN A 136 -11.71 6.98 2.32
C GLN A 136 -10.47 7.45 1.54
N GLY A 137 -9.56 6.53 1.30
CA GLY A 137 -8.39 6.68 0.44
C GLY A 137 -8.34 5.58 -0.62
N ASN A 138 -7.33 5.60 -1.50
CA ASN A 138 -7.22 4.69 -2.65
C ASN A 138 -7.23 3.21 -2.26
N VAL A 139 -6.61 2.84 -1.14
CA VAL A 139 -6.64 1.43 -0.68
C VAL A 139 -8.04 1.02 -0.24
N ALA A 140 -8.82 1.92 0.38
CA ALA A 140 -10.22 1.65 0.67
C ALA A 140 -11.03 1.49 -0.62
N ALA A 141 -10.74 2.29 -1.65
CA ALA A 141 -11.32 2.13 -2.99
C ALA A 141 -10.97 0.76 -3.58
N ASP A 142 -9.68 0.38 -3.57
CA ASP A 142 -9.23 -0.91 -4.10
C ASP A 142 -9.93 -2.09 -3.43
N VAL A 143 -9.96 -2.13 -2.08
CA VAL A 143 -10.65 -3.18 -1.31
C VAL A 143 -12.13 -3.23 -1.68
N SER A 144 -12.80 -2.09 -1.69
CA SER A 144 -14.24 -2.01 -1.98
C SER A 144 -14.55 -2.40 -3.43
N ARG A 145 -13.71 -2.00 -4.39
CA ARG A 145 -13.86 -2.33 -5.80
C ARG A 145 -13.67 -3.83 -6.06
N ILE A 146 -12.63 -4.44 -5.46
CA ILE A 146 -12.40 -5.88 -5.59
C ILE A 146 -13.57 -6.68 -5.00
N LEU A 147 -14.15 -6.25 -3.88
CA LEU A 147 -15.36 -6.87 -3.32
C LEU A 147 -16.61 -6.65 -4.19
N SER A 148 -16.64 -5.57 -4.95
CA SER A 148 -17.77 -5.18 -5.81
C SER A 148 -17.77 -5.85 -7.17
N LYS A 149 -16.59 -6.23 -7.69
CA LYS A 149 -16.43 -6.83 -9.02
C LYS A 149 -16.90 -8.27 -9.07
N THR A 150 -17.37 -8.67 -10.24
CA THR A 150 -17.70 -10.06 -10.55
C THR A 150 -16.43 -10.90 -10.75
N ALA A 151 -16.53 -12.21 -10.62
CA ALA A 151 -15.42 -13.11 -10.94
C ALA A 151 -14.98 -12.98 -12.41
N ASP A 152 -15.92 -12.68 -13.31
CA ASP A 152 -15.67 -12.50 -14.74
C ASP A 152 -14.83 -11.25 -15.02
N GLU A 153 -15.07 -10.14 -14.31
CA GLU A 153 -14.23 -8.95 -14.38
C GLU A 153 -12.81 -9.21 -13.83
N LEU A 154 -12.69 -10.02 -12.79
CA LEU A 154 -11.41 -10.26 -12.11
C LEU A 154 -10.54 -11.33 -12.78
N LYS A 155 -11.12 -12.34 -13.44
CA LYS A 155 -10.39 -13.48 -14.02
C LYS A 155 -9.37 -13.09 -15.10
N GLN A 156 -9.52 -11.92 -15.73
CA GLN A 156 -8.60 -11.43 -16.76
C GLN A 156 -7.46 -10.59 -16.17
N THR A 157 -7.43 -10.39 -14.86
CA THR A 157 -6.41 -9.62 -14.14
C THR A 157 -5.30 -10.53 -13.61
N ASP A 158 -4.29 -9.95 -12.95
CA ASP A 158 -3.26 -10.74 -12.26
C ASP A 158 -3.61 -11.09 -10.81
N ILE A 159 -4.91 -11.13 -10.49
CA ILE A 159 -5.40 -11.63 -9.19
C ILE A 159 -4.95 -13.07 -8.95
N ALA A 160 -4.58 -13.41 -7.72
CA ALA A 160 -4.17 -14.76 -7.38
C ALA A 160 -5.38 -15.73 -7.44
N ASP A 161 -5.16 -16.94 -7.97
CA ASP A 161 -6.23 -17.93 -8.19
C ASP A 161 -7.01 -18.27 -6.93
N HIS A 162 -6.35 -18.42 -5.78
CA HIS A 162 -7.02 -18.71 -4.52
C HIS A 162 -7.99 -17.61 -4.10
N ALA A 163 -7.62 -16.35 -4.39
CA ALA A 163 -8.47 -15.22 -4.10
C ALA A 163 -9.64 -15.12 -5.09
N LEU A 164 -9.38 -15.35 -6.38
CA LEU A 164 -10.41 -15.40 -7.40
C LEU A 164 -11.47 -16.47 -7.09
N GLN A 165 -11.05 -17.68 -6.69
CA GLN A 165 -11.97 -18.75 -6.31
C GLN A 165 -12.87 -18.37 -5.13
N GLN A 166 -12.29 -17.78 -4.08
CA GLN A 166 -13.07 -17.38 -2.90
C GLN A 166 -13.98 -16.17 -3.20
N LEU A 167 -13.54 -15.21 -4.02
CA LEU A 167 -14.36 -14.08 -4.45
C LEU A 167 -15.52 -14.51 -5.37
N ALA A 168 -15.34 -15.57 -6.17
CA ALA A 168 -16.40 -16.12 -7.00
C ALA A 168 -17.56 -16.71 -6.18
N GLU A 169 -17.27 -17.19 -4.98
CA GLU A 169 -18.26 -17.75 -4.04
C GLU A 169 -18.80 -16.70 -3.04
N SER A 170 -18.35 -15.44 -3.16
CA SER A 170 -18.73 -14.36 -2.25
C SER A 170 -20.22 -14.09 -2.26
N LYS A 171 -20.80 -13.93 -1.08
CA LYS A 171 -22.21 -13.56 -0.85
C LYS A 171 -22.39 -12.09 -0.49
N ILE A 172 -21.33 -11.30 -0.55
CA ILE A 172 -21.38 -9.87 -0.23
C ILE A 172 -22.30 -9.16 -1.24
N LYS A 173 -23.28 -8.43 -0.71
CA LYS A 173 -24.26 -7.63 -1.44
C LYS A 173 -24.08 -6.14 -1.16
N GLU A 174 -23.67 -5.80 0.06
CA GLU A 174 -23.49 -4.42 0.49
C GLU A 174 -22.06 -4.19 0.95
N ILE A 175 -21.44 -3.12 0.45
CA ILE A 175 -20.13 -2.65 0.87
C ILE A 175 -20.27 -1.22 1.39
N HIS A 176 -19.98 -0.97 2.67
CA HIS A 176 -20.08 0.34 3.29
C HIS A 176 -18.69 0.95 3.48
N VAL A 177 -18.37 1.98 2.69
CA VAL A 177 -17.11 2.73 2.76
C VAL A 177 -17.30 3.93 3.68
N ILE A 178 -16.75 3.84 4.90
CA ILE A 178 -17.04 4.76 6.00
C ILE A 178 -15.91 5.75 6.20
N GLY A 179 -16.25 7.04 6.26
CA GLY A 179 -15.30 8.11 6.56
C GLY A 179 -15.78 9.03 7.69
N ARG A 180 -14.87 9.28 8.65
CA ARG A 180 -15.18 10.16 9.80
C ARG A 180 -15.34 11.64 9.42
N ARG A 181 -14.88 12.06 8.24
CA ARG A 181 -15.00 13.42 7.71
C ARG A 181 -15.99 13.47 6.55
N GLY A 182 -16.17 14.66 6.00
CA GLY A 182 -17.10 14.91 4.91
C GLY A 182 -16.59 14.48 3.53
N PRO A 183 -17.44 14.58 2.49
CA PRO A 183 -17.11 14.16 1.13
C PRO A 183 -15.94 14.96 0.53
N VAL A 184 -15.80 16.24 0.91
CA VAL A 184 -14.70 17.11 0.44
C VAL A 184 -13.34 16.66 0.99
N GLN A 185 -13.30 16.02 2.16
CA GLN A 185 -12.07 15.54 2.79
C GLN A 185 -11.71 14.09 2.41
N ALA A 186 -12.49 13.43 1.56
CA ALA A 186 -12.15 12.11 1.01
C ALA A 186 -10.86 12.18 0.18
N LYS A 187 -10.03 11.14 0.26
CA LYS A 187 -8.66 11.11 -0.29
C LYS A 187 -8.51 10.16 -1.48
N PHE A 188 -9.62 9.82 -2.13
CA PHE A 188 -9.58 9.07 -3.39
C PHE A 188 -8.93 9.89 -4.50
N THR A 189 -8.26 9.24 -5.44
CA THR A 189 -8.00 9.87 -6.74
C THR A 189 -9.31 9.88 -7.54
N PRO A 190 -9.59 10.95 -8.29
CA PRO A 190 -10.86 11.04 -9.04
C PRO A 190 -11.06 9.91 -10.04
N GLU A 191 -9.97 9.41 -10.61
CA GLU A 191 -9.99 8.30 -11.57
C GLU A 191 -10.48 7.02 -10.91
N GLU A 192 -9.92 6.63 -9.75
CA GLU A 192 -10.33 5.44 -9.00
C GLU A 192 -11.75 5.53 -8.44
N LEU A 193 -12.16 6.74 -8.01
CA LEU A 193 -13.53 6.95 -7.55
C LEU A 193 -14.56 6.79 -8.68
N LYS A 194 -14.26 7.29 -9.89
CA LYS A 194 -15.13 7.16 -11.06
C LYS A 194 -15.39 5.71 -11.47
N GLU A 195 -14.41 4.82 -11.28
CA GLU A 195 -14.52 3.40 -11.63
C GLU A 195 -15.72 2.71 -10.96
N PHE A 196 -16.15 3.17 -9.77
CA PHE A 196 -17.36 2.63 -9.13
C PHE A 196 -18.63 2.86 -9.96
N GLY A 197 -18.65 3.92 -10.75
CA GLY A 197 -19.76 4.19 -11.68
C GLY A 197 -19.79 3.30 -12.92
N GLU A 198 -18.72 2.55 -13.16
CA GLU A 198 -18.50 1.69 -14.35
C GLU A 198 -18.59 0.19 -14.02
N LEU A 199 -18.74 -0.18 -12.73
CA LEU A 199 -18.82 -1.58 -12.29
C LEU A 199 -20.06 -2.28 -12.92
N GLU A 200 -19.86 -3.51 -13.39
CA GLU A 200 -20.93 -4.27 -14.09
C GLU A 200 -22.10 -4.60 -13.17
N ASP A 201 -21.82 -5.08 -11.95
CA ASP A 201 -22.82 -5.65 -11.03
C ASP A 201 -22.85 -4.97 -9.65
N CYS A 202 -22.41 -3.71 -9.56
CA CYS A 202 -22.46 -2.94 -8.31
C CYS A 202 -22.91 -1.50 -8.55
N ASN A 203 -23.93 -1.02 -7.81
CA ASN A 203 -24.35 0.37 -7.81
C ASN A 203 -23.52 1.18 -6.81
N PRO A 204 -22.91 2.31 -7.17
CA PRO A 204 -22.42 3.28 -6.20
C PRO A 204 -23.59 4.06 -5.61
N VAL A 205 -23.61 4.21 -4.28
CA VAL A 205 -24.70 4.87 -3.55
C VAL A 205 -24.15 5.94 -2.63
N VAL A 206 -24.70 7.14 -2.72
CA VAL A 206 -24.39 8.25 -1.82
C VAL A 206 -25.72 8.85 -1.34
N ASP A 207 -25.85 9.04 -0.03
CA ASP A 207 -26.99 9.78 0.52
C ASP A 207 -26.80 11.28 0.26
N SER A 208 -27.68 11.86 -0.55
CA SER A 208 -27.65 13.28 -0.94
C SER A 208 -27.65 14.24 0.26
N SER A 209 -28.26 13.84 1.40
CA SER A 209 -28.27 14.63 2.61
C SER A 209 -26.86 14.85 3.19
N THR A 210 -25.94 13.92 2.95
CA THR A 210 -24.54 14.00 3.43
C THR A 210 -23.66 14.90 2.56
N LEU A 211 -24.17 15.39 1.44
CA LEU A 211 -23.48 16.30 0.53
C LEU A 211 -23.70 17.79 0.88
N GLN A 212 -24.42 18.08 1.97
CA GLN A 212 -24.52 19.43 2.51
C GLN A 212 -23.20 19.85 3.15
N LEU A 213 -22.62 20.95 2.65
CA LEU A 213 -21.32 21.42 3.06
C LEU A 213 -21.41 22.55 4.07
N ASN A 214 -20.51 22.53 5.06
CA ASN A 214 -20.25 23.70 5.89
C ASN A 214 -19.43 24.75 5.12
N GLU A 215 -19.35 25.97 5.64
CA GLU A 215 -18.65 27.09 5.00
C GLU A 215 -17.15 26.77 4.71
N ALA A 216 -16.46 26.09 5.63
CA ALA A 216 -15.05 25.75 5.46
C ALA A 216 -14.85 24.75 4.31
N SER A 217 -15.73 23.74 4.16
CA SER A 217 -15.68 22.80 3.03
C SER A 217 -16.00 23.47 1.70
N GLN A 218 -16.90 24.46 1.68
CA GLN A 218 -17.16 25.24 0.48
C GLN A 218 -15.92 26.03 0.05
N LYS A 219 -15.25 26.70 1.01
CA LYS A 219 -13.97 27.40 0.76
C LYS A 219 -12.86 26.47 0.27
N GLU A 220 -12.81 25.20 0.75
CA GLU A 220 -11.87 24.21 0.21
C GLU A 220 -12.10 23.95 -1.27
N LEU A 221 -13.37 23.83 -1.69
CA LEU A 221 -13.71 23.60 -3.11
C LEU A 221 -13.42 24.82 -4.00
N GLU A 222 -13.56 26.03 -3.48
CA GLU A 222 -13.28 27.28 -4.21
C GLU A 222 -11.80 27.55 -4.35
N SER A 223 -10.94 26.95 -3.51
CA SER A 223 -9.49 27.12 -3.54
C SER A 223 -8.84 26.41 -4.72
N PRO A 224 -7.78 26.99 -5.34
CA PRO A 224 -6.95 26.29 -6.32
C PRO A 224 -6.34 24.97 -5.82
N GLU A 225 -6.10 24.86 -4.52
CA GLU A 225 -5.59 23.64 -3.86
C GLU A 225 -6.63 22.53 -3.81
N GLY A 226 -7.91 22.89 -3.84
CA GLY A 226 -9.05 21.97 -3.76
C GLY A 226 -9.43 21.27 -5.07
N ARG A 227 -8.67 21.40 -6.15
CA ARG A 227 -9.04 20.86 -7.48
C ARG A 227 -9.38 19.37 -7.49
N THR A 228 -8.66 18.57 -6.73
CA THR A 228 -8.94 17.13 -6.58
C THR A 228 -10.22 16.91 -5.80
N ASN A 229 -10.44 17.69 -4.72
CA ASN A 229 -11.64 17.62 -3.89
C ASN A 229 -12.90 17.99 -4.69
N VAL A 230 -12.81 19.00 -5.56
CA VAL A 230 -13.90 19.38 -6.50
C VAL A 230 -14.28 18.19 -7.37
N LYS A 231 -13.29 17.54 -8.02
CA LYS A 231 -13.56 16.41 -8.91
C LYS A 231 -14.23 15.24 -8.15
N ASN A 232 -13.75 14.92 -6.96
CA ASN A 232 -14.33 13.87 -6.14
C ASN A 232 -15.76 14.23 -5.70
N PHE A 233 -15.99 15.48 -5.30
CA PHE A 233 -17.30 15.94 -4.88
C PHE A 233 -18.32 15.89 -6.03
N GLU A 234 -17.93 16.24 -7.26
CA GLU A 234 -18.79 16.09 -8.45
C GLU A 234 -19.12 14.61 -8.72
N VAL A 235 -18.17 13.69 -8.53
CA VAL A 235 -18.46 12.25 -8.67
C VAL A 235 -19.45 11.79 -7.59
N PHE A 236 -19.32 12.23 -6.34
CA PHE A 236 -20.30 11.89 -5.30
C PHE A 236 -21.68 12.46 -5.58
N LYS A 237 -21.77 13.69 -6.13
CA LYS A 237 -23.06 14.25 -6.59
C LYS A 237 -23.67 13.44 -7.72
N ASP A 238 -22.85 13.00 -8.68
CA ASP A 238 -23.30 12.11 -9.74
C ASP A 238 -23.87 10.80 -9.16
N PHE A 239 -23.15 10.16 -8.23
CA PHE A 239 -23.62 8.92 -7.58
C PHE A 239 -24.92 9.13 -6.78
N ALA A 240 -25.07 10.27 -6.09
CA ALA A 240 -26.27 10.58 -5.33
C ALA A 240 -27.51 10.81 -6.21
N ASN A 241 -27.31 11.20 -7.48
CA ASN A 241 -28.37 11.48 -8.43
C ASN A 241 -28.65 10.33 -9.42
N ARG A 242 -27.89 9.22 -9.33
CA ARG A 242 -28.10 8.06 -10.22
C ARG A 242 -29.31 7.26 -9.78
N ASP A 243 -30.10 6.86 -10.75
CA ASP A 243 -31.12 5.82 -10.55
C ASP A 243 -30.42 4.48 -10.30
N LEU A 244 -30.85 3.78 -9.26
CA LEU A 244 -30.33 2.44 -8.97
C LEU A 244 -30.82 1.46 -10.03
N THR A 245 -29.89 0.83 -10.70
CA THR A 245 -30.17 -0.22 -11.69
C THR A 245 -30.27 -1.60 -11.00
N LYS A 246 -30.85 -2.58 -11.70
CA LYS A 246 -30.97 -3.94 -11.18
C LYS A 246 -29.59 -4.62 -11.19
N LYS A 247 -28.81 -4.38 -10.15
CA LYS A 247 -27.50 -5.03 -9.88
C LYS A 247 -27.56 -5.77 -8.55
N ASN A 248 -26.72 -6.80 -8.39
CA ASN A 248 -26.73 -7.66 -7.20
C ASN A 248 -26.03 -7.01 -6.00
N ARG A 249 -25.20 -5.99 -6.22
CA ARG A 249 -24.40 -5.34 -5.19
C ARG A 249 -24.63 -3.84 -5.15
N SER A 250 -24.34 -3.26 -3.97
CA SER A 250 -24.31 -1.81 -3.77
C SER A 250 -23.11 -1.42 -2.92
N CYS A 251 -22.41 -0.36 -3.33
CA CYS A 251 -21.30 0.24 -2.60
C CYS A 251 -21.72 1.61 -2.05
N PHE A 252 -21.87 1.72 -0.75
CA PHE A 252 -22.35 2.90 -0.05
C PHE A 252 -21.17 3.74 0.43
N PHE A 253 -21.04 4.96 -0.07
CA PHE A 253 -20.08 5.94 0.46
C PHE A 253 -20.73 6.74 1.57
N ARG A 254 -20.24 6.56 2.80
CA ARG A 254 -20.81 7.15 4.00
C ARG A 254 -19.83 8.15 4.61
N PHE A 255 -20.32 9.34 4.91
CA PHE A 255 -19.52 10.46 5.41
C PHE A 255 -19.96 10.85 6.82
N LEU A 256 -19.06 11.56 7.53
CA LEU A 256 -19.31 12.05 8.87
C LEU A 256 -19.67 10.94 9.88
N GLU A 257 -19.12 9.76 9.68
CA GLU A 257 -19.31 8.60 10.53
C GLU A 257 -17.97 8.01 10.94
N GLY A 258 -17.73 7.93 12.24
CA GLY A 258 -16.47 7.43 12.81
C GLY A 258 -16.70 6.21 13.68
N PRO A 259 -15.90 5.14 13.54
CA PRO A 259 -16.03 3.94 14.36
C PRO A 259 -15.70 4.25 15.84
N ILE A 260 -16.49 3.70 16.76
CA ILE A 260 -16.27 3.79 18.20
C ILE A 260 -16.22 2.45 18.91
N GLU A 261 -16.81 1.41 18.32
CA GLU A 261 -16.79 0.04 18.83
C GLU A 261 -17.08 -0.95 17.70
N LEU A 262 -16.41 -2.09 17.69
CA LEU A 262 -16.79 -3.26 16.92
C LEU A 262 -17.57 -4.22 17.83
N MET A 263 -18.80 -4.53 17.42
CA MET A 263 -19.75 -5.28 18.23
C MET A 263 -19.66 -6.79 17.93
N GLY A 264 -19.80 -7.59 18.98
CA GLY A 264 -19.76 -9.04 18.96
C GLY A 264 -19.06 -9.59 20.19
N THR A 265 -19.05 -10.89 20.34
CA THR A 265 -18.35 -11.58 21.45
C THR A 265 -17.07 -12.26 20.99
N GLU A 266 -17.15 -13.21 20.08
CA GLU A 266 -16.01 -13.90 19.46
C GLU A 266 -15.78 -13.42 18.02
N ARG A 267 -16.87 -13.11 17.34
CA ARG A 267 -16.87 -12.65 15.94
C ARG A 267 -17.53 -11.30 15.81
N LEU A 268 -17.17 -10.61 14.73
CA LEU A 268 -17.80 -9.36 14.34
C LEU A 268 -19.26 -9.60 13.94
N GLU A 269 -20.16 -8.84 14.54
CA GLU A 269 -21.61 -8.82 14.25
C GLU A 269 -22.08 -7.47 13.76
N GLY A 270 -21.29 -6.41 14.04
CA GLY A 270 -21.59 -5.05 13.64
C GLY A 270 -20.56 -4.04 14.10
N ILE A 271 -20.80 -2.81 13.74
CA ILE A 271 -20.00 -1.64 14.14
C ILE A 271 -20.89 -0.54 14.66
N LEU A 272 -20.53 0.03 15.80
CA LEU A 272 -21.11 1.25 16.33
C LEU A 272 -20.33 2.45 15.83
N LEU A 273 -21.03 3.40 15.20
CA LEU A 273 -20.48 4.60 14.58
C LEU A 273 -20.99 5.84 15.31
N ALA A 274 -20.09 6.78 15.60
CA ALA A 274 -20.49 8.13 16.00
C ALA A 274 -20.82 8.95 14.74
N LYS A 275 -21.92 9.70 14.80
CA LYS A 275 -22.16 10.80 13.87
C LYS A 275 -21.22 11.95 14.20
N ASN A 276 -20.64 12.58 13.20
CA ASN A 276 -19.69 13.66 13.36
C ASN A 276 -20.18 14.95 12.69
N SER A 277 -19.70 16.07 13.21
CA SER A 277 -19.65 17.36 12.52
C SER A 277 -18.20 17.70 12.18
N LEU A 278 -17.99 18.68 11.32
CA LEU A 278 -16.66 19.19 11.01
C LEU A 278 -16.44 20.55 11.68
N SER A 279 -15.27 20.72 12.30
CA SER A 279 -14.80 21.99 12.85
C SER A 279 -13.39 22.31 12.35
N GLY A 280 -13.04 23.59 12.38
CA GLY A 280 -11.72 24.10 11.98
C GLY A 280 -11.72 24.79 10.62
N ASP A 281 -10.55 25.33 10.27
CA ASP A 281 -10.31 26.08 9.03
C ASP A 281 -10.31 25.17 7.80
N PRO A 282 -10.49 25.72 6.59
CA PRO A 282 -10.33 25.00 5.34
C PRO A 282 -9.00 24.21 5.30
N PHE A 283 -9.06 22.98 4.79
CA PHE A 283 -7.96 21.99 4.73
C PHE A 283 -7.43 21.48 6.08
N LYS A 284 -7.92 22.02 7.22
CA LYS A 284 -7.55 21.62 8.58
C LYS A 284 -8.72 21.11 9.40
N GLN A 285 -9.88 20.88 8.77
CA GLN A 285 -11.08 20.43 9.43
C GLN A 285 -10.90 19.08 10.14
N ARG A 286 -11.43 18.98 11.34
CA ARG A 286 -11.45 17.78 12.19
C ARG A 286 -12.87 17.31 12.39
N ALA A 287 -13.04 16.00 12.54
CA ALA A 287 -14.30 15.39 12.90
C ALA A 287 -14.52 15.47 14.41
N GLU A 288 -15.66 15.97 14.81
CA GLU A 288 -16.10 16.06 16.20
C GLU A 288 -17.40 15.27 16.38
N LYS A 289 -17.45 14.43 17.42
CA LYS A 289 -18.64 13.62 17.70
C LYS A 289 -19.82 14.51 18.10
N THR A 290 -20.98 14.30 17.50
CA THR A 290 -22.22 15.04 17.83
C THR A 290 -22.94 14.50 19.09
N GLY A 291 -22.57 13.31 19.54
CA GLY A 291 -23.28 12.56 20.58
C GLY A 291 -24.27 11.54 20.03
N GLU A 292 -24.63 11.64 18.75
CA GLU A 292 -25.49 10.65 18.10
C GLU A 292 -24.67 9.46 17.63
N THR A 293 -25.28 8.27 17.66
CA THR A 293 -24.67 7.03 17.18
C THR A 293 -25.59 6.29 16.22
N VAL A 294 -25.00 5.47 15.39
CA VAL A 294 -25.70 4.54 14.49
C VAL A 294 -25.00 3.19 14.48
N GLU A 295 -25.79 2.13 14.54
CA GLU A 295 -25.30 0.77 14.39
C GLU A 295 -25.37 0.34 12.94
N GLN A 296 -24.32 -0.35 12.48
CA GLN A 296 -24.27 -0.99 11.19
C GLN A 296 -23.95 -2.46 11.40
N LYS A 297 -24.85 -3.35 11.01
CA LYS A 297 -24.58 -4.79 10.99
C LYS A 297 -23.51 -5.10 9.94
N CYS A 298 -22.56 -5.95 10.28
CA CYS A 298 -21.57 -6.49 9.34
C CYS A 298 -20.88 -7.70 9.97
N GLY A 299 -20.53 -8.68 9.16
CA GLY A 299 -19.76 -9.84 9.62
C GLY A 299 -18.31 -9.82 9.16
N ILE A 300 -17.93 -8.86 8.33
CA ILE A 300 -16.56 -8.65 7.88
C ILE A 300 -16.25 -7.14 7.75
N LEU A 301 -15.07 -6.76 8.19
CA LEU A 301 -14.60 -5.36 8.17
C LEU A 301 -13.13 -5.29 7.76
N PHE A 302 -12.80 -4.26 6.97
CA PHE A 302 -11.44 -3.94 6.54
C PHE A 302 -11.05 -2.53 7.01
N ARG A 303 -9.97 -2.45 7.80
CA ARG A 303 -9.42 -1.18 8.29
C ARG A 303 -8.45 -0.64 7.25
N SER A 304 -8.75 0.52 6.67
CA SER A 304 -7.93 1.24 5.68
C SER A 304 -7.65 2.67 6.14
N ILE A 305 -7.05 2.80 7.33
CA ILE A 305 -6.82 4.09 8.02
C ILE A 305 -5.37 4.55 8.01
N GLY A 306 -4.56 3.96 7.16
CA GLY A 306 -3.14 4.24 6.97
C GLY A 306 -2.23 3.14 7.47
N TYR A 307 -0.97 3.22 7.08
CA TYR A 307 0.06 2.23 7.37
C TYR A 307 1.06 2.74 8.40
N ASN A 308 1.85 1.82 8.95
CA ASN A 308 3.06 2.09 9.73
C ASN A 308 4.24 1.32 9.14
N GLY A 309 5.45 1.89 9.25
CA GLY A 309 6.67 1.15 9.02
C GLY A 309 6.86 0.04 10.06
N ILE A 310 7.82 -0.83 9.78
CA ILE A 310 8.27 -1.88 10.70
C ILE A 310 9.68 -1.55 11.17
N PRO A 311 9.98 -1.68 12.47
CA PRO A 311 11.34 -1.50 12.96
C PRO A 311 12.28 -2.57 12.35
N ILE A 312 13.50 -2.17 12.04
CA ILE A 312 14.58 -3.07 11.62
C ILE A 312 15.62 -3.07 12.73
N GLU A 313 16.08 -4.25 13.15
CA GLU A 313 17.08 -4.39 14.20
C GLU A 313 18.33 -3.56 13.89
N GLY A 314 18.75 -2.73 14.82
CA GLY A 314 19.90 -1.82 14.69
C GLY A 314 19.61 -0.51 13.97
N VAL A 315 18.35 -0.23 13.55
CA VAL A 315 17.94 1.04 12.95
C VAL A 315 17.01 1.80 13.90
N PRO A 316 17.29 3.08 14.21
CA PRO A 316 16.38 3.93 14.98
C PRO A 316 14.99 3.98 14.35
N PHE A 317 13.96 3.86 15.20
CA PHE A 317 12.57 3.84 14.76
C PHE A 317 11.69 4.71 15.67
N ASP A 318 10.84 5.53 15.10
CA ASP A 318 9.79 6.28 15.79
C ASP A 318 8.49 5.48 15.77
N GLU A 319 8.17 4.81 16.86
CA GLU A 319 6.96 3.97 16.97
C GLU A 319 5.65 4.77 16.84
N LYS A 320 5.65 6.04 17.25
CA LYS A 320 4.46 6.89 17.20
C LYS A 320 4.13 7.30 15.77
N GLU A 321 5.13 7.71 15.02
CA GLU A 321 4.97 8.14 13.62
C GLU A 321 5.04 6.96 12.65
N GLY A 322 5.62 5.81 13.06
CA GLY A 322 5.79 4.62 12.25
C GLY A 322 6.82 4.80 11.13
N ILE A 323 7.89 5.56 11.39
CA ILE A 323 8.93 5.90 10.42
C ILE A 323 10.33 5.79 11.03
N PHE A 324 11.36 5.82 10.19
CA PHE A 324 12.72 6.05 10.64
C PHE A 324 12.94 7.56 10.82
N PRO A 325 13.37 8.03 12.02
CA PRO A 325 13.66 9.43 12.29
C PRO A 325 14.69 9.97 11.29
N ASN A 326 14.42 11.12 10.65
CA ASN A 326 15.32 11.62 9.64
C ASN A 326 15.25 13.15 9.45
N ASP A 327 16.32 13.71 8.92
CA ASP A 327 16.36 15.06 8.37
C ASP A 327 16.61 14.97 6.86
N LYS A 328 15.58 15.30 6.04
CA LYS A 328 15.63 15.27 4.56
C LYS A 328 16.13 13.94 3.99
N GLY A 329 15.96 12.85 4.75
CA GLY A 329 16.40 11.52 4.37
C GLY A 329 17.71 11.06 5.03
N ARG A 330 18.46 11.88 5.75
CA ARG A 330 19.56 11.45 6.64
C ARG A 330 18.97 10.80 7.88
N LEU A 331 19.29 9.56 8.15
CA LEU A 331 18.82 8.87 9.36
C LEU A 331 19.32 9.59 10.61
N LEU A 332 18.43 9.73 11.60
CA LEU A 332 18.77 10.30 12.91
C LEU A 332 18.75 9.23 14.01
N ASP A 333 19.74 9.26 14.89
CA ASP A 333 19.74 8.55 16.15
C ASP A 333 19.85 9.57 17.30
N ASN A 334 18.84 9.64 18.17
CA ASN A 334 18.75 10.61 19.25
C ASN A 334 19.04 12.06 18.81
N GLY A 335 18.55 12.43 17.63
CA GLY A 335 18.73 13.75 17.02
C GLY A 335 20.06 13.98 16.31
N SER A 336 20.97 13.02 16.30
CA SER A 336 22.26 13.07 15.60
C SER A 336 22.22 12.30 14.29
N VAL A 337 22.85 12.84 13.24
CA VAL A 337 22.91 12.16 11.93
C VAL A 337 23.77 10.90 12.02
N VAL A 338 23.23 9.79 11.53
CA VAL A 338 23.94 8.53 11.36
C VAL A 338 24.66 8.54 10.01
N ASN A 339 25.99 8.67 10.03
CA ASN A 339 26.80 8.75 8.81
C ASN A 339 26.60 7.54 7.88
N GLY A 340 26.37 7.84 6.58
CA GLY A 340 26.24 6.83 5.53
C GLY A 340 24.90 6.09 5.54
N VAL A 341 23.92 6.51 6.37
CA VAL A 341 22.61 5.86 6.42
C VAL A 341 21.49 6.84 6.09
N TYR A 342 20.65 6.45 5.14
CA TYR A 342 19.60 7.29 4.58
C TYR A 342 18.28 6.56 4.49
N VAL A 343 17.19 7.31 4.35
CA VAL A 343 15.83 6.79 4.22
C VAL A 343 15.07 7.50 3.10
N THR A 344 14.17 6.79 2.41
CA THR A 344 13.32 7.36 1.37
C THR A 344 11.95 6.69 1.32
N GLY A 345 10.96 7.38 0.80
CA GLY A 345 9.61 6.85 0.62
C GLY A 345 8.79 6.84 1.90
N TRP A 346 7.91 5.85 2.04
CA TRP A 346 6.98 5.81 3.16
C TRP A 346 7.64 5.62 4.52
N ILE A 347 8.73 4.90 4.58
CA ILE A 347 9.49 4.75 5.83
C ILE A 347 10.17 6.08 6.26
N LYS A 348 10.36 7.03 5.32
CA LYS A 348 10.88 8.38 5.60
C LYS A 348 9.80 9.35 6.08
N ARG A 349 8.66 9.44 5.36
CA ARG A 349 7.66 10.52 5.52
C ARG A 349 6.26 10.06 5.95
N GLY A 350 6.10 8.77 6.22
CA GLY A 350 4.80 8.15 6.41
C GLY A 350 4.10 7.79 5.08
N PRO A 351 3.05 6.96 5.15
CA PRO A 351 2.36 6.38 4.00
C PRO A 351 1.40 7.39 3.36
N SER A 352 1.93 8.34 2.62
CA SER A 352 1.17 9.37 1.93
C SER A 352 1.54 9.45 0.44
N GLY A 353 0.57 9.83 -0.38
CA GLY A 353 0.75 10.01 -1.81
C GLY A 353 0.68 8.70 -2.62
N ILE A 354 0.96 8.83 -3.90
CA ILE A 354 0.94 7.75 -4.90
C ILE A 354 2.37 7.40 -5.35
N ILE A 355 2.53 6.42 -6.26
CA ILE A 355 3.85 6.00 -6.77
C ILE A 355 4.70 7.19 -7.22
N GLY A 356 4.11 8.14 -7.97
CA GLY A 356 4.82 9.31 -8.50
C GLY A 356 5.38 10.25 -7.43
N THR A 357 4.74 10.36 -6.26
CA THR A 357 5.23 11.21 -5.15
C THR A 357 6.53 10.72 -4.53
N ASN A 358 6.90 9.45 -4.75
CA ASN A 358 8.16 8.90 -4.27
C ASN A 358 9.37 9.39 -5.09
N LYS A 359 9.16 9.94 -6.29
CA LYS A 359 10.27 10.43 -7.11
C LYS A 359 10.94 11.68 -6.52
N PRO A 360 10.23 12.79 -6.27
CA PRO A 360 10.84 13.97 -5.64
C PRO A 360 11.40 13.67 -4.25
N ASP A 361 10.74 12.82 -3.47
CA ASP A 361 11.21 12.38 -2.16
C ASP A 361 12.56 11.63 -2.25
N SER A 362 12.70 10.74 -3.23
CA SER A 362 13.95 10.01 -3.46
C SER A 362 15.06 10.95 -3.96
N VAL A 363 14.75 11.96 -4.79
CA VAL A 363 15.71 12.96 -5.25
C VAL A 363 16.25 13.77 -4.07
N GLU A 364 15.39 14.21 -3.14
CA GLU A 364 15.83 14.92 -1.93
C GLU A 364 16.82 14.07 -1.12
N THR A 365 16.50 12.81 -0.85
CA THR A 365 17.38 11.89 -0.11
C THR A 365 18.71 11.67 -0.82
N VAL A 366 18.69 11.46 -2.14
CA VAL A 366 19.90 11.24 -2.95
C VAL A 366 20.77 12.50 -2.97
N ASN A 367 20.20 13.69 -3.04
CA ASN A 367 20.98 14.94 -2.97
C ASN A 367 21.73 15.03 -1.64
N CYS A 368 21.06 14.71 -0.53
CA CYS A 368 21.71 14.66 0.79
C CYS A 368 22.86 13.63 0.83
N LEU A 369 22.67 12.45 0.23
CA LEU A 369 23.72 11.44 0.13
C LEU A 369 24.92 11.95 -0.69
N LEU A 370 24.69 12.59 -1.83
CA LEU A 370 25.74 13.11 -2.70
C LEU A 370 26.53 14.26 -2.07
N GLU A 371 25.89 15.08 -1.22
CA GLU A 371 26.56 16.12 -0.41
C GLU A 371 27.50 15.51 0.65
N ASP A 372 27.10 14.36 1.21
CA ASP A 372 27.80 13.73 2.32
C ASP A 372 28.86 12.72 1.89
N ILE A 373 28.75 12.16 0.66
CA ILE A 373 29.55 11.00 0.22
C ILE A 373 31.06 11.26 0.25
N GLU A 374 31.47 12.51 0.07
CA GLU A 374 32.89 12.90 0.11
C GLU A 374 33.49 12.88 1.55
N LYS A 375 32.61 12.80 2.56
CA LYS A 375 32.99 12.69 3.96
C LYS A 375 33.04 11.23 4.45
N ILE A 376 32.67 10.28 3.56
CA ILE A 376 32.63 8.85 3.89
C ILE A 376 33.88 8.20 3.32
N ASP A 377 34.86 8.00 4.19
CA ASP A 377 36.18 7.46 3.82
C ASP A 377 36.22 5.92 3.86
N GLY A 378 37.22 5.38 3.17
CA GLY A 378 37.64 3.98 3.23
C GLY A 378 37.18 3.16 2.03
N GLU A 379 37.95 2.11 1.75
CA GLU A 379 37.56 1.09 0.76
C GLU A 379 36.48 0.20 1.31
N LYS A 380 35.50 -0.14 0.48
CA LYS A 380 34.39 -1.02 0.83
C LYS A 380 34.37 -2.21 -0.12
N SER A 381 34.15 -3.40 0.44
CA SER A 381 34.07 -4.65 -0.33
C SER A 381 32.86 -4.70 -1.27
N GLY A 382 31.87 -3.88 -1.02
CA GLY A 382 30.64 -3.85 -1.80
C GLY A 382 29.89 -5.17 -1.76
N ASN A 383 29.30 -5.53 -2.89
CA ASN A 383 28.54 -6.76 -3.01
C ASN A 383 29.36 -8.04 -2.71
N SER A 384 30.66 -8.07 -3.02
CA SER A 384 31.48 -9.27 -2.80
C SER A 384 31.55 -9.65 -1.32
N GLY A 385 31.66 -8.67 -0.42
CA GLY A 385 31.65 -8.92 1.03
C GLY A 385 30.32 -9.46 1.52
N ILE A 386 29.21 -8.91 1.03
CA ILE A 386 27.87 -9.39 1.39
C ILE A 386 27.61 -10.81 0.84
N MET A 387 27.99 -11.09 -0.39
CA MET A 387 27.82 -12.43 -0.96
C MET A 387 28.60 -13.50 -0.18
N LYS A 388 29.75 -13.16 0.37
CA LYS A 388 30.48 -14.06 1.28
C LYS A 388 29.68 -14.36 2.55
N ILE A 389 29.11 -13.33 3.21
CA ILE A 389 28.27 -13.47 4.40
C ILE A 389 27.04 -14.35 4.10
N LEU A 390 26.33 -14.08 3.00
CA LEU A 390 25.16 -14.85 2.60
C LEU A 390 25.51 -16.31 2.30
N SER A 391 26.68 -16.57 1.69
CA SER A 391 27.17 -17.92 1.42
C SER A 391 27.47 -18.68 2.72
N GLU A 392 28.14 -18.04 3.68
CA GLU A 392 28.43 -18.62 4.99
C GLU A 392 27.16 -18.97 5.77
N LYS A 393 26.10 -18.15 5.64
CA LYS A 393 24.76 -18.38 6.22
C LYS A 393 23.88 -19.31 5.39
N GLN A 394 24.36 -19.80 4.24
CA GLN A 394 23.60 -20.63 3.28
C GLN A 394 22.26 -20.00 2.84
N THR A 395 22.22 -18.68 2.77
CA THR A 395 21.03 -17.95 2.30
C THR A 395 20.87 -18.15 0.79
N ARG A 396 19.69 -18.60 0.34
CA ARG A 396 19.35 -18.79 -1.07
C ARG A 396 19.01 -17.47 -1.73
N ALA A 397 20.00 -16.59 -1.89
CA ALA A 397 19.82 -15.29 -2.52
C ALA A 397 19.44 -15.41 -4.00
N VAL A 398 18.55 -14.53 -4.48
CA VAL A 398 18.04 -14.51 -5.86
C VAL A 398 18.55 -13.26 -6.55
N ASN A 399 19.32 -13.43 -7.63
CA ASN A 399 19.74 -12.30 -8.46
C ASN A 399 18.66 -11.93 -9.49
N TYR A 400 18.91 -10.88 -10.28
CA TYR A 400 17.94 -10.40 -11.26
C TYR A 400 17.62 -11.43 -12.36
N ASP A 401 18.60 -12.25 -12.79
CA ASP A 401 18.36 -13.33 -13.76
C ASP A 401 17.47 -14.43 -13.18
N GLY A 402 17.66 -14.76 -11.91
CA GLY A 402 16.77 -15.65 -11.16
C GLY A 402 15.34 -15.11 -11.10
N TRP A 403 15.20 -13.82 -10.80
CA TRP A 403 13.89 -13.15 -10.89
C TRP A 403 13.27 -13.26 -12.28
N LYS A 404 14.03 -13.03 -13.35
CA LYS A 404 13.49 -13.12 -14.72
C LYS A 404 12.96 -14.52 -15.05
N LYS A 405 13.59 -15.59 -14.55
CA LYS A 405 13.06 -16.95 -14.68
C LYS A 405 11.72 -17.13 -13.96
N ILE A 406 11.58 -16.56 -12.76
CA ILE A 406 10.31 -16.57 -12.01
C ILE A 406 9.24 -15.80 -12.80
N ASP A 407 9.56 -14.61 -13.29
CA ASP A 407 8.67 -13.74 -14.06
C ASP A 407 8.14 -14.43 -15.33
N GLU A 408 9.04 -15.04 -16.12
CA GLU A 408 8.69 -15.81 -17.31
C GLU A 408 7.79 -17.01 -16.98
N ALA A 409 8.07 -17.72 -15.90
CA ALA A 409 7.25 -18.84 -15.47
C ALA A 409 5.83 -18.37 -15.04
N GLU A 410 5.71 -17.24 -14.37
CA GLU A 410 4.41 -16.65 -13.99
C GLU A 410 3.59 -16.23 -15.21
N VAL A 411 4.23 -15.56 -16.18
CA VAL A 411 3.59 -15.17 -17.45
C VAL A 411 3.10 -16.43 -18.19
N LYS A 412 3.96 -17.43 -18.36
CA LYS A 412 3.60 -18.71 -19.01
C LYS A 412 2.45 -19.44 -18.29
N ARG A 413 2.37 -19.37 -16.97
CA ARG A 413 1.24 -19.92 -16.19
C ARG A 413 -0.06 -19.15 -16.39
N GLY A 414 0.02 -17.84 -16.64
CA GLY A 414 -1.13 -16.99 -16.88
C GLY A 414 -1.74 -17.13 -18.26
N GLU A 415 -0.93 -17.35 -19.30
CA GLU A 415 -1.37 -17.44 -20.70
C GLU A 415 -2.57 -18.37 -20.93
N PRO A 416 -2.58 -19.64 -20.46
CA PRO A 416 -3.71 -20.54 -20.68
C PRO A 416 -5.00 -20.08 -19.98
N LYS A 417 -4.87 -19.17 -19.00
CA LYS A 417 -5.99 -18.63 -18.20
C LYS A 417 -6.48 -17.29 -18.73
N GLY A 418 -5.84 -16.74 -19.77
CA GLY A 418 -6.12 -15.39 -20.29
C GLY A 418 -5.70 -14.27 -19.33
N LYS A 419 -4.76 -14.53 -18.42
CA LYS A 419 -4.24 -13.59 -17.42
C LYS A 419 -2.91 -13.01 -17.88
N PRO A 420 -2.57 -11.77 -17.49
CA PRO A 420 -1.23 -11.22 -17.73
C PRO A 420 -0.12 -12.08 -17.11
N ARG A 421 -0.41 -12.69 -15.97
CA ARG A 421 0.43 -13.66 -15.24
C ARG A 421 -0.37 -14.39 -14.18
N GLU A 422 0.12 -15.55 -13.79
CA GLU A 422 -0.32 -16.23 -12.58
C GLU A 422 0.84 -16.32 -11.61
N LYS A 423 0.81 -15.49 -10.57
CA LYS A 423 1.91 -15.35 -9.60
C LYS A 423 2.14 -16.63 -8.79
N PHE A 424 3.40 -16.92 -8.49
CA PHE A 424 3.72 -17.83 -7.40
C PHE A 424 3.40 -17.14 -6.07
N THR A 425 2.76 -17.87 -5.18
CA THR A 425 2.29 -17.33 -3.89
C THR A 425 3.07 -17.87 -2.69
N ARG A 426 4.10 -18.69 -2.94
CA ARG A 426 5.01 -19.25 -1.92
C ARG A 426 6.44 -19.03 -2.33
N ILE A 427 7.29 -18.65 -1.37
CA ILE A 427 8.72 -18.39 -1.61
C ILE A 427 9.41 -19.65 -2.12
N GLU A 428 9.09 -20.82 -1.55
CA GLU A 428 9.67 -22.11 -1.94
C GLU A 428 9.42 -22.43 -3.42
N GLU A 429 8.17 -22.18 -3.91
CA GLU A 429 7.83 -22.36 -5.32
C GLU A 429 8.66 -21.47 -6.24
N MET A 430 8.89 -20.20 -5.84
CA MET A 430 9.73 -19.27 -6.58
C MET A 430 11.19 -19.75 -6.62
N LEU A 431 11.71 -20.21 -5.48
CA LEU A 431 13.07 -20.71 -5.36
C LEU A 431 13.30 -22.04 -6.12
N ASP A 432 12.25 -22.84 -6.34
CA ASP A 432 12.34 -24.08 -7.10
C ASP A 432 12.47 -23.85 -8.61
N ILE A 433 11.93 -22.74 -9.12
CA ILE A 433 12.07 -22.34 -10.54
C ILE A 433 13.52 -22.00 -10.92
N ILE A 434 14.32 -21.57 -9.96
CA ILE A 434 15.69 -21.09 -10.20
C ILE A 434 16.78 -22.10 -9.83
N LYS A 435 16.39 -23.31 -9.43
CA LYS A 435 17.33 -24.45 -9.23
C LYS A 435 17.98 -24.90 -10.58
#